data_061b6e391063db2a79d829e5c3fe4070
#
_entry.id   061b6e391063db2a79d829e5c3fe4070
#
_cell.length_a   1.000
_cell.length_b   1.000
_cell.length_c   1.000
_cell.angle_alpha   90.00
_cell.angle_beta   90.00
_cell.angle_gamma   90.00
#
_symmetry.space_group_name_H-M   'P 1'
#
loop_
_entity.id
_entity.type
_entity.pdbx_description
1 polymer ?
#
loop_
_entity_poly.entity_id
_entity_poly.type
_entity_poly.pdbx_seq_one_letter_code
_entity_poly.pdbx_strand_id
1 'polypeptide(L)'
;MEFLLDFILHIDQYMIDIVQEYHTWAYVILFIIIFCETGLVVTPFLPGDSLLFVAGAISALPDMPLEVNILALVLFLSAVLGDSCNYMIGHFFGNKLFNNPDSRIFKQSHLEKTHEFYKKYGGKTIIIARFVPIVRTFAPFVAGMGKMHYYYFMVYNLIGGALWVGIFCFAGYFFGDLPFVQKNLKLLIVAIIVVSILPAVIEVGRNKWKTHHY
;
A
#
# COMPACT_ATOMS: atom_id res chain seq x y z
N MET A 1 8.85 -14.19 12.67
CA MET A 1 9.59 -13.32 11.74
C MET A 1 9.98 -14.05 10.47
N GLU A 2 10.35 -15.33 10.56
CA GLU A 2 10.68 -16.21 9.42
C GLU A 2 9.51 -16.37 8.43
N PHE A 3 8.29 -16.58 8.91
CA PHE A 3 7.09 -16.72 8.06
C PHE A 3 6.80 -15.49 7.19
N LEU A 4 6.96 -14.28 7.75
CA LEU A 4 6.77 -13.03 6.99
C LEU A 4 7.86 -12.84 5.93
N LEU A 5 9.10 -13.19 6.24
CA LEU A 5 10.21 -13.13 5.29
C LEU A 5 10.03 -14.16 4.17
N ASP A 6 9.60 -15.37 4.52
CA ASP A 6 9.33 -16.43 3.54
C ASP A 6 8.15 -16.03 2.62
N PHE A 7 7.07 -15.52 3.17
CA PHE A 7 5.94 -15.00 2.40
C PHE A 7 6.36 -13.88 1.43
N ILE A 8 7.17 -12.93 1.88
CA ILE A 8 7.66 -11.82 1.05
C ILE A 8 8.57 -12.33 -0.08
N LEU A 9 9.44 -13.30 0.20
CA LEU A 9 10.40 -13.85 -0.76
C LEU A 9 9.76 -14.80 -1.79
N HIS A 10 8.61 -15.39 -1.48
CA HIS A 10 7.91 -16.36 -2.33
C HIS A 10 6.48 -15.90 -2.69
N ILE A 11 6.23 -14.59 -2.62
CA ILE A 11 4.91 -14.00 -2.90
C ILE A 11 4.42 -14.37 -4.31
N ASP A 12 5.33 -14.49 -5.27
CA ASP A 12 5.05 -14.93 -6.63
C ASP A 12 4.47 -16.34 -6.68
N GLN A 13 5.07 -17.28 -5.95
CA GLN A 13 4.61 -18.68 -5.91
C GLN A 13 3.28 -18.80 -5.18
N TYR A 14 3.15 -18.19 -4.00
CA TYR A 14 1.88 -18.17 -3.26
C TYR A 14 0.75 -17.56 -4.06
N MET A 15 1.04 -16.51 -4.84
CA MET A 15 0.03 -15.87 -5.71
C MET A 15 -0.38 -16.76 -6.87
N ILE A 16 0.57 -17.45 -7.51
CA ILE A 16 0.28 -18.41 -8.59
C ILE A 16 -0.59 -19.55 -8.03
N ASP A 17 -0.22 -20.12 -6.91
CA ASP A 17 -0.96 -21.20 -6.26
C ASP A 17 -2.40 -20.76 -5.91
N ILE A 18 -2.56 -19.57 -5.31
CA ILE A 18 -3.89 -19.00 -5.01
C ILE A 18 -4.72 -18.82 -6.30
N VAL A 19 -4.12 -18.31 -7.35
CA VAL A 19 -4.84 -18.07 -8.61
C VAL A 19 -5.23 -19.38 -9.29
N GLN A 20 -4.35 -20.38 -9.29
CA GLN A 20 -4.61 -21.68 -9.88
C GLN A 20 -5.62 -22.50 -9.10
N GLU A 21 -5.57 -22.47 -7.77
CA GLU A 21 -6.43 -23.25 -6.92
C GLU A 21 -7.82 -22.62 -6.74
N TYR A 22 -7.86 -21.30 -6.56
CA TYR A 22 -9.08 -20.58 -6.22
C TYR A 22 -9.74 -19.84 -7.40
N HIS A 23 -9.10 -19.77 -8.57
CA HIS A 23 -9.67 -19.19 -9.79
C HIS A 23 -10.31 -17.80 -9.54
N THR A 24 -11.63 -17.71 -9.71
CA THR A 24 -12.38 -16.45 -9.51
C THR A 24 -12.32 -15.92 -8.07
N TRP A 25 -12.16 -16.77 -7.07
CA TRP A 25 -12.01 -16.36 -5.68
C TRP A 25 -10.70 -15.62 -5.41
N ALA A 26 -9.70 -15.75 -6.28
CA ALA A 26 -8.47 -14.98 -6.19
C ALA A 26 -8.72 -13.46 -6.18
N TYR A 27 -9.72 -12.97 -6.92
CA TYR A 27 -10.12 -11.55 -6.87
C TYR A 27 -10.59 -11.14 -5.49
N VAL A 28 -11.37 -11.98 -4.81
CA VAL A 28 -11.88 -11.71 -3.46
C VAL A 28 -10.76 -11.72 -2.43
N ILE A 29 -9.84 -12.68 -2.54
CA ILE A 29 -8.67 -12.77 -1.65
C ILE A 29 -7.80 -11.53 -1.81
N LEU A 30 -7.49 -11.13 -3.04
CA LEU A 30 -6.71 -9.93 -3.34
C LEU A 30 -7.41 -8.66 -2.87
N PHE A 31 -8.73 -8.59 -3.05
CA PHE A 31 -9.54 -7.50 -2.52
C PHE A 31 -9.37 -7.37 -1.01
N ILE A 32 -9.52 -8.47 -0.27
CA ILE A 32 -9.42 -8.47 1.20
C ILE A 32 -8.01 -8.05 1.64
N ILE A 33 -6.96 -8.58 0.99
CA ILE A 33 -5.58 -8.26 1.35
C ILE A 33 -5.31 -6.77 1.18
N ILE A 34 -5.64 -6.19 0.01
CA ILE A 34 -5.43 -4.77 -0.27
C ILE A 34 -6.35 -3.89 0.61
N PHE A 35 -7.59 -4.32 0.85
CA PHE A 35 -8.49 -3.61 1.77
C PHE A 35 -7.93 -3.55 3.19
N CYS A 36 -7.43 -4.66 3.71
CA CYS A 36 -6.82 -4.70 5.03
C CYS A 36 -5.55 -3.85 5.10
N GLU A 37 -4.72 -3.90 4.06
CA GLU A 37 -3.48 -3.13 4.00
C GLU A 37 -3.72 -1.61 4.01
N THR A 38 -4.70 -1.14 3.23
CA THR A 38 -5.00 0.30 3.10
C THR A 38 -5.94 0.79 4.21
N GLY A 39 -6.85 -0.06 4.67
CA GLY A 39 -7.89 0.29 5.63
C GLY A 39 -7.47 0.20 7.10
N LEU A 40 -6.55 -0.71 7.41
CA LEU A 40 -6.08 -0.90 8.77
C LEU A 40 -4.76 -0.13 8.98
N VAL A 41 -4.78 0.84 9.88
CA VAL A 41 -3.60 1.66 10.24
C VAL A 41 -2.47 0.82 10.83
N VAL A 42 -2.73 -0.43 11.16
CA VAL A 42 -1.86 -1.33 11.94
C VAL A 42 -0.87 -2.12 11.06
N THR A 43 -1.11 -2.22 9.75
CA THR A 43 -0.36 -3.11 8.85
C THR A 43 0.46 -2.38 7.77
N PRO A 44 1.39 -1.46 8.14
CA PRO A 44 2.21 -0.74 7.14
C PRO A 44 3.28 -1.63 6.48
N PHE A 45 3.31 -2.92 6.79
CA PHE A 45 4.37 -3.84 6.38
C PHE A 45 3.98 -4.80 5.25
N LEU A 46 2.70 -4.82 4.82
CA LEU A 46 2.33 -5.63 3.66
C LEU A 46 2.84 -4.94 2.38
N PRO A 47 3.50 -5.69 1.49
CA PRO A 47 4.08 -5.14 0.27
C PRO A 47 3.03 -5.00 -0.85
N GLY A 48 2.04 -4.10 -0.67
CA GLY A 48 0.94 -3.90 -1.61
C GLY A 48 1.38 -3.51 -3.01
N ASP A 49 2.43 -2.68 -3.13
CA ASP A 49 2.99 -2.30 -4.42
C ASP A 49 3.48 -3.53 -5.20
N SER A 50 4.20 -4.42 -4.51
CA SER A 50 4.68 -5.68 -5.10
C SER A 50 3.52 -6.63 -5.40
N LEU A 51 2.51 -6.67 -4.55
CA LEU A 51 1.33 -7.52 -4.74
C LEU A 51 0.54 -7.09 -5.99
N LEU A 52 0.33 -5.78 -6.19
CA LEU A 52 -0.31 -5.25 -7.39
C LEU A 52 0.50 -5.59 -8.65
N PHE A 53 1.82 -5.41 -8.59
CA PHE A 53 2.71 -5.72 -9.70
C PHE A 53 2.69 -7.22 -10.05
N VAL A 54 2.81 -8.09 -9.03
CA VAL A 54 2.79 -9.55 -9.24
C VAL A 54 1.44 -10.02 -9.76
N ALA A 55 0.33 -9.52 -9.20
CA ALA A 55 -1.01 -9.85 -9.67
C ALA A 55 -1.22 -9.44 -11.14
N GLY A 56 -0.73 -8.24 -11.51
CA GLY A 56 -0.71 -7.79 -12.89
C GLY A 56 0.15 -8.68 -13.78
N ALA A 57 1.35 -9.07 -13.34
CA ALA A 57 2.24 -9.94 -14.09
C ALA A 57 1.66 -11.35 -14.29
N ILE A 58 1.01 -11.92 -13.27
CA ILE A 58 0.33 -13.21 -13.36
C ILE A 58 -0.84 -13.15 -14.35
N SER A 59 -1.59 -12.04 -14.37
CA SER A 59 -2.70 -11.88 -15.32
C SER A 59 -2.25 -11.78 -16.79
N ALA A 60 -0.97 -11.55 -17.05
CA ALA A 60 -0.39 -11.57 -18.39
C ALA A 60 0.04 -12.97 -18.84
N LEU A 61 0.15 -13.94 -17.92
CA LEU A 61 0.57 -15.30 -18.26
C LEU A 61 -0.55 -16.06 -19.00
N PRO A 62 -0.20 -16.87 -20.01
CA PRO A 62 -1.18 -17.72 -20.68
C PRO A 62 -1.82 -18.69 -19.67
N ASP A 63 -3.10 -19.03 -19.93
CA ASP A 63 -3.89 -19.98 -19.15
C ASP A 63 -4.20 -19.56 -17.70
N MET A 64 -3.94 -18.30 -17.31
CA MET A 64 -4.35 -17.78 -16.02
C MET A 64 -5.78 -17.21 -16.04
N PRO A 65 -6.61 -17.55 -15.03
CA PRO A 65 -8.01 -17.12 -14.98
C PRO A 65 -8.20 -15.67 -14.51
N LEU A 66 -7.17 -14.82 -14.60
CA LEU A 66 -7.22 -13.43 -14.18
C LEU A 66 -7.24 -12.49 -15.38
N GLU A 67 -8.28 -11.69 -15.50
CA GLU A 67 -8.37 -10.60 -16.46
C GLU A 67 -7.88 -9.29 -15.85
N VAL A 68 -6.87 -8.65 -16.44
CA VAL A 68 -6.21 -7.46 -15.89
C VAL A 68 -7.16 -6.29 -15.64
N ASN A 69 -8.18 -6.08 -16.49
CA ASN A 69 -9.12 -4.98 -16.33
C ASN A 69 -10.03 -5.20 -15.12
N ILE A 70 -10.53 -6.43 -14.93
CA ILE A 70 -11.34 -6.82 -13.78
C ILE A 70 -10.47 -6.73 -12.51
N LEU A 71 -9.25 -7.26 -12.58
CA LEU A 71 -8.28 -7.20 -11.50
C LEU A 71 -8.01 -5.75 -11.07
N ALA A 72 -7.68 -4.88 -12.01
CA ALA A 72 -7.43 -3.46 -11.74
C ALA A 72 -8.64 -2.77 -11.11
N LEU A 73 -9.86 -3.07 -11.60
CA LEU A 73 -11.10 -2.52 -11.03
C LEU A 73 -11.31 -3.01 -9.59
N VAL A 74 -11.14 -4.30 -9.33
CA VAL A 74 -11.31 -4.90 -7.99
C VAL A 74 -10.31 -4.31 -7.01
N LEU A 75 -9.03 -4.21 -7.39
CA LEU A 75 -7.97 -3.64 -6.58
C LEU A 75 -8.16 -2.13 -6.34
N PHE A 76 -8.63 -1.40 -7.35
CA PHE A 76 -9.00 0.00 -7.23
C PHE A 76 -10.12 0.22 -6.22
N LEU A 77 -11.21 -0.55 -6.32
CA LEU A 77 -12.33 -0.48 -5.37
C LEU A 77 -11.86 -0.82 -3.96
N SER A 78 -11.05 -1.86 -3.82
CA SER A 78 -10.47 -2.26 -2.55
C SER A 78 -9.64 -1.14 -1.91
N ALA A 79 -8.75 -0.51 -2.67
CA ALA A 79 -7.90 0.58 -2.20
C ALA A 79 -8.72 1.82 -1.79
N VAL A 80 -9.74 2.18 -2.56
CA VAL A 80 -10.62 3.33 -2.27
C VAL A 80 -11.47 3.08 -1.03
N LEU A 81 -12.03 1.88 -0.90
CA LEU A 81 -12.84 1.51 0.27
C LEU A 81 -11.97 1.37 1.53
N GLY A 82 -10.77 0.81 1.40
CA GLY A 82 -9.81 0.72 2.49
C GLY A 82 -9.44 2.10 3.04
N ASP A 83 -9.01 3.02 2.19
CA ASP A 83 -8.68 4.39 2.62
C ASP A 83 -9.90 5.12 3.20
N SER A 84 -11.11 4.86 2.68
CA SER A 84 -12.34 5.44 3.23
C SER A 84 -12.63 4.92 4.63
N CYS A 85 -12.40 3.63 4.86
CA CYS A 85 -12.49 3.02 6.19
C CYS A 85 -11.46 3.64 7.15
N ASN A 86 -10.22 3.78 6.70
CA ASN A 86 -9.14 4.39 7.45
C ASN A 86 -9.45 5.87 7.80
N TYR A 87 -9.99 6.64 6.85
CA TYR A 87 -10.48 8.00 7.09
C TYR A 87 -11.55 8.02 8.18
N MET A 88 -12.55 7.13 8.12
CA MET A 88 -13.61 7.05 9.12
C MET A 88 -13.05 6.70 10.51
N ILE A 89 -12.11 5.76 10.60
CA ILE A 89 -11.43 5.43 11.85
C ILE A 89 -10.73 6.67 12.40
N GLY A 90 -10.02 7.42 11.57
CA GLY A 90 -9.40 8.70 11.94
C GLY A 90 -10.41 9.73 12.44
N HIS A 91 -11.52 9.86 11.73
CA HIS A 91 -12.57 10.83 12.06
C HIS A 91 -13.23 10.56 13.43
N PHE A 92 -13.54 9.31 13.73
CA PHE A 92 -14.26 8.94 14.95
C PHE A 92 -13.33 8.68 16.14
N PHE A 93 -12.16 8.11 15.90
CA PHE A 93 -11.29 7.61 16.97
C PHE A 93 -9.92 8.32 17.04
N GLY A 94 -9.59 9.19 16.08
CA GLY A 94 -8.25 9.76 15.93
C GLY A 94 -7.69 10.40 17.20
N ASN A 95 -8.44 11.29 17.83
CA ASN A 95 -8.01 11.95 19.06
C ASN A 95 -7.81 10.98 20.23
N LYS A 96 -8.56 9.87 20.27
CA LYS A 96 -8.51 8.89 21.36
C LYS A 96 -7.30 7.96 21.24
N LEU A 97 -6.91 7.63 20.01
CA LEU A 97 -5.82 6.70 19.71
C LEU A 97 -4.42 7.34 19.91
N PHE A 98 -4.29 8.64 19.63
CA PHE A 98 -3.00 9.36 19.80
C PHE A 98 -2.79 9.94 21.20
N ASN A 99 -3.79 9.92 22.08
CA ASN A 99 -3.66 10.36 23.47
C ASN A 99 -2.95 9.34 24.38
N ASN A 100 -2.64 8.13 23.86
CA ASN A 100 -1.91 7.12 24.62
C ASN A 100 -0.41 7.18 24.30
N PRO A 101 0.45 7.69 25.21
CA PRO A 101 1.88 7.86 24.97
C PRO A 101 2.63 6.53 24.80
N ASP A 102 2.08 5.42 25.29
CA ASP A 102 2.70 4.08 25.25
C ASP A 102 2.37 3.30 23.97
N SER A 103 1.63 3.90 23.03
CA SER A 103 1.26 3.23 21.79
C SER A 103 2.47 3.04 20.88
N ARG A 104 2.81 1.77 20.58
CA ARG A 104 3.89 1.42 19.65
C ARG A 104 3.51 1.65 18.18
N ILE A 105 2.21 1.71 17.87
CA ILE A 105 1.66 1.81 16.53
C ILE A 105 1.35 3.28 16.20
N PHE A 106 0.68 3.98 17.11
CA PHE A 106 0.27 5.38 16.94
C PHE A 106 1.32 6.33 17.51
N LYS A 107 2.53 6.33 16.91
CA LYS A 107 3.62 7.21 17.33
C LYS A 107 3.32 8.65 16.88
N GLN A 108 3.50 9.60 17.80
CA GLN A 108 3.38 11.04 17.49
C GLN A 108 4.27 11.47 16.32
N SER A 109 5.47 10.86 16.19
CA SER A 109 6.39 11.16 15.09
C SER A 109 5.80 10.85 13.70
N HIS A 110 4.95 9.82 13.56
CA HIS A 110 4.26 9.53 12.30
C HIS A 110 3.16 10.55 12.00
N LEU A 111 2.47 11.01 13.04
CA LEU A 111 1.46 12.07 12.95
C LEU A 111 2.10 13.39 12.50
N GLU A 112 3.20 13.78 13.13
CA GLU A 112 3.94 15.01 12.80
C GLU A 112 4.41 15.02 11.36
N LYS A 113 5.01 13.93 10.88
CA LYS A 113 5.42 13.77 9.47
C LYS A 113 4.25 13.95 8.52
N THR A 114 3.13 13.31 8.81
CA THR A 114 1.94 13.44 7.97
C THR A 114 1.37 14.86 8.02
N HIS A 115 1.41 15.53 9.17
CA HIS A 115 1.05 16.94 9.26
C HIS A 115 1.96 17.86 8.43
N GLU A 116 3.27 17.59 8.38
CA GLU A 116 4.20 18.32 7.52
C GLU A 116 3.85 18.15 6.04
N PHE A 117 3.49 16.94 5.62
CA PHE A 117 2.99 16.69 4.28
C PHE A 117 1.72 17.48 3.98
N TYR A 118 0.76 17.51 4.90
CA TYR A 118 -0.46 18.30 4.71
C TYR A 118 -0.19 19.80 4.66
N LYS A 119 0.74 20.33 5.48
CA LYS A 119 1.16 21.74 5.41
C LYS A 119 1.79 22.07 4.06
N LYS A 120 2.58 21.16 3.49
CA LYS A 120 3.32 21.39 2.24
C LYS A 120 2.46 21.18 0.99
N TYR A 121 1.62 20.14 0.96
CA TYR A 121 0.92 19.68 -0.24
C TYR A 121 -0.61 19.82 -0.16
N GLY A 122 -1.15 20.18 0.99
CA GLY A 122 -2.60 20.28 1.21
C GLY A 122 -3.31 18.96 0.93
N GLY A 123 -4.49 19.02 0.31
CA GLY A 123 -5.27 17.83 -0.03
C GLY A 123 -4.60 16.86 -1.01
N LYS A 124 -3.64 17.34 -1.82
CA LYS A 124 -2.84 16.49 -2.72
C LYS A 124 -1.98 15.47 -1.97
N THR A 125 -1.81 15.67 -0.67
CA THR A 125 -1.14 14.70 0.23
C THR A 125 -1.73 13.30 0.10
N ILE A 126 -3.05 13.16 -0.07
CA ILE A 126 -3.71 11.85 -0.23
C ILE A 126 -3.18 11.11 -1.46
N ILE A 127 -2.94 11.80 -2.57
CA ILE A 127 -2.39 11.20 -3.79
C ILE A 127 -0.91 10.83 -3.60
N ILE A 128 -0.10 11.81 -3.14
CA ILE A 128 1.36 11.65 -3.02
C ILE A 128 1.71 10.63 -1.94
N ALA A 129 0.95 10.61 -0.86
CA ALA A 129 1.15 9.71 0.27
C ALA A 129 1.12 8.23 -0.15
N ARG A 130 0.32 7.86 -1.16
CA ARG A 130 0.24 6.47 -1.63
C ARG A 130 1.59 5.89 -2.08
N PHE A 131 2.51 6.77 -2.50
CA PHE A 131 3.86 6.39 -2.95
C PHE A 131 4.93 6.52 -1.84
N VAL A 132 4.52 6.89 -0.61
CA VAL A 132 5.41 7.03 0.54
C VAL A 132 4.94 6.10 1.66
N PRO A 133 5.61 4.96 1.91
CA PRO A 133 5.09 3.86 2.72
C PRO A 133 4.54 4.26 4.10
N ILE A 134 5.28 5.09 4.86
CA ILE A 134 4.85 5.53 6.20
C ILE A 134 3.67 6.51 6.11
N VAL A 135 3.72 7.45 5.16
CA VAL A 135 2.69 8.50 5.04
C VAL A 135 1.40 7.93 4.48
N ARG A 136 1.47 6.90 3.64
CA ARG A 136 0.36 6.23 2.97
C ARG A 136 -0.71 5.75 3.96
N THR A 137 -0.31 5.03 5.00
CA THR A 137 -1.24 4.49 5.99
C THR A 137 -1.82 5.55 6.92
N PHE A 138 -1.06 6.62 7.17
CA PHE A 138 -1.48 7.68 8.08
C PHE A 138 -2.22 8.83 7.38
N ALA A 139 -2.03 9.05 6.08
CA ALA A 139 -2.64 10.19 5.39
C ALA A 139 -4.18 10.16 5.42
N PRO A 140 -4.88 9.05 5.09
CA PRO A 140 -6.34 9.00 5.21
C PRO A 140 -6.82 9.17 6.67
N PHE A 141 -6.09 8.56 7.62
CA PHE A 141 -6.38 8.68 9.04
C PHE A 141 -6.30 10.13 9.52
N VAL A 142 -5.20 10.82 9.20
CA VAL A 142 -4.98 12.22 9.58
C VAL A 142 -5.96 13.16 8.89
N ALA A 143 -6.36 12.87 7.64
CA ALA A 143 -7.42 13.59 6.96
C ALA A 143 -8.75 13.50 7.73
N GLY A 144 -9.10 12.29 8.19
CA GLY A 144 -10.28 12.06 9.00
C GLY A 144 -10.20 12.76 10.36
N MET A 145 -9.10 12.62 11.06
CA MET A 145 -8.85 13.27 12.36
C MET A 145 -8.86 14.80 12.25
N GLY A 146 -8.29 15.34 11.17
CA GLY A 146 -8.30 16.77 10.85
C GLY A 146 -9.65 17.29 10.32
N LYS A 147 -10.68 16.43 10.28
CA LYS A 147 -12.03 16.75 9.79
C LYS A 147 -12.03 17.35 8.36
N MET A 148 -11.14 16.85 7.50
CA MET A 148 -11.17 17.19 6.08
C MET A 148 -12.55 16.83 5.52
N HIS A 149 -13.12 17.69 4.70
CA HIS A 149 -14.43 17.41 4.12
C HIS A 149 -14.37 16.15 3.24
N TYR A 150 -15.26 15.17 3.49
CA TYR A 150 -15.21 13.83 2.88
C TYR A 150 -15.24 13.85 1.36
N TYR A 151 -15.95 14.81 0.74
CA TYR A 151 -16.00 14.96 -0.71
C TYR A 151 -14.60 15.24 -1.31
N TYR A 152 -13.86 16.17 -0.73
CA TYR A 152 -12.49 16.46 -1.19
C TYR A 152 -11.55 15.28 -0.96
N PHE A 153 -11.66 14.62 0.21
CA PHE A 153 -10.93 13.39 0.48
C PHE A 153 -11.21 12.34 -0.60
N MET A 154 -12.49 12.09 -0.92
CA MET A 154 -12.90 11.08 -1.90
C MET A 154 -12.35 11.38 -3.30
N VAL A 155 -12.39 12.63 -3.75
CA VAL A 155 -11.83 13.01 -5.06
C VAL A 155 -10.33 12.69 -5.13
N TYR A 156 -9.55 13.08 -4.11
CA TYR A 156 -8.13 12.77 -4.07
C TYR A 156 -7.86 11.27 -3.90
N ASN A 157 -8.70 10.57 -3.15
CA ASN A 157 -8.62 9.12 -2.96
C ASN A 157 -8.87 8.36 -4.27
N LEU A 158 -9.89 8.74 -5.04
CA LEU A 158 -10.19 8.15 -6.35
C LEU A 158 -9.02 8.36 -7.33
N ILE A 159 -8.51 9.59 -7.44
CA ILE A 159 -7.39 9.90 -8.33
C ILE A 159 -6.14 9.14 -7.89
N GLY A 160 -5.81 9.17 -6.60
CA GLY A 160 -4.65 8.48 -6.05
C GLY A 160 -4.74 6.96 -6.21
N GLY A 161 -5.92 6.38 -5.97
CA GLY A 161 -6.18 4.95 -6.16
C GLY A 161 -6.03 4.51 -7.62
N ALA A 162 -6.62 5.28 -8.55
CA ALA A 162 -6.50 5.01 -9.98
C ALA A 162 -5.05 5.07 -10.46
N LEU A 163 -4.29 6.08 -10.03
CA LEU A 163 -2.87 6.21 -10.38
C LEU A 163 -2.05 5.07 -9.78
N TRP A 164 -2.25 4.75 -8.51
CA TRP A 164 -1.49 3.72 -7.82
C TRP A 164 -1.73 2.33 -8.42
N VAL A 165 -2.99 1.92 -8.53
CA VAL A 165 -3.36 0.63 -9.13
C VAL A 165 -2.99 0.61 -10.61
N GLY A 166 -3.27 1.69 -11.34
CA GLY A 166 -2.92 1.80 -12.76
C GLY A 166 -1.43 1.63 -13.01
N ILE A 167 -0.58 2.32 -12.26
CA ILE A 167 0.87 2.22 -12.44
C ILE A 167 1.36 0.81 -12.11
N PHE A 168 1.07 0.27 -10.92
CA PHE A 168 1.66 -1.00 -10.49
C PHE A 168 1.04 -2.21 -11.19
N CYS A 169 -0.30 -2.27 -11.33
CA CYS A 169 -0.97 -3.40 -11.94
C CYS A 169 -0.68 -3.50 -13.45
N PHE A 170 -0.79 -2.38 -14.18
CA PHE A 170 -0.50 -2.42 -15.62
C PHE A 170 1.00 -2.50 -15.91
N ALA A 171 1.87 -1.93 -15.05
CA ALA A 171 3.30 -2.20 -15.18
C ALA A 171 3.59 -3.70 -15.03
N GLY A 172 2.99 -4.35 -14.03
CA GLY A 172 3.06 -5.81 -13.90
C GLY A 172 2.60 -6.54 -15.16
N TYR A 173 1.43 -6.17 -15.67
CA TYR A 173 0.85 -6.78 -16.86
C TYR A 173 1.73 -6.62 -18.11
N PHE A 174 2.18 -5.40 -18.42
CA PHE A 174 2.98 -5.15 -19.63
C PHE A 174 4.41 -5.68 -19.54
N PHE A 175 5.01 -5.67 -18.35
CA PHE A 175 6.37 -6.16 -18.17
C PHE A 175 6.42 -7.64 -17.78
N GLY A 176 5.34 -8.20 -17.23
CA GLY A 176 5.27 -9.58 -16.74
C GLY A 176 5.49 -10.63 -17.82
N ASP A 177 5.09 -10.34 -19.07
CA ASP A 177 5.26 -11.24 -20.23
C ASP A 177 6.68 -11.21 -20.82
N LEU A 178 7.53 -10.28 -20.41
CA LEU A 178 8.91 -10.23 -20.91
C LEU A 178 9.72 -11.43 -20.40
N PRO A 179 10.45 -12.17 -21.27
CA PRO A 179 11.25 -13.33 -20.86
C PRO A 179 12.30 -13.01 -19.78
N PHE A 180 12.81 -11.78 -19.79
CA PHE A 180 13.72 -11.28 -18.75
C PHE A 180 13.04 -11.17 -17.40
N VAL A 181 11.77 -10.67 -17.39
CA VAL A 181 10.98 -10.51 -16.16
C VAL A 181 10.56 -11.85 -15.61
N GLN A 182 10.09 -12.77 -16.45
CA GLN A 182 9.71 -14.12 -16.04
C GLN A 182 10.88 -14.89 -15.40
N LYS A 183 12.08 -14.77 -15.99
CA LYS A 183 13.29 -15.40 -15.44
C LYS A 183 13.78 -14.76 -14.14
N ASN A 184 13.49 -13.48 -13.92
CA ASN A 184 14.00 -12.68 -12.80
C ASN A 184 12.86 -12.11 -11.93
N LEU A 185 11.66 -12.70 -11.96
CA LEU A 185 10.49 -12.18 -11.26
C LEU A 185 10.79 -11.95 -9.76
N LYS A 186 11.46 -12.91 -9.11
CA LYS A 186 11.90 -12.80 -7.71
C LYS A 186 12.81 -11.58 -7.49
N LEU A 187 13.77 -11.35 -8.39
CA LEU A 187 14.66 -10.19 -8.29
C LEU A 187 13.90 -8.88 -8.43
N LEU A 188 12.92 -8.81 -9.33
CA LEU A 188 12.07 -7.64 -9.53
C LEU A 188 11.19 -7.37 -8.32
N ILE A 189 10.57 -8.40 -7.75
CA ILE A 189 9.78 -8.29 -6.52
C ILE A 189 10.64 -7.75 -5.39
N VAL A 190 11.82 -8.34 -5.17
CA VAL A 190 12.77 -7.87 -4.15
C VAL A 190 13.19 -6.43 -4.43
N ALA A 191 13.45 -6.07 -5.68
CA ALA A 191 13.80 -4.69 -6.05
C ALA A 191 12.66 -3.70 -5.75
N ILE A 192 11.41 -4.05 -6.07
CA ILE A 192 10.23 -3.21 -5.76
C ILE A 192 10.10 -3.05 -4.24
N ILE A 193 10.23 -4.14 -3.48
CA ILE A 193 10.16 -4.10 -2.00
C ILE A 193 11.28 -3.22 -1.45
N VAL A 194 12.52 -3.41 -1.92
CA VAL A 194 13.66 -2.61 -1.48
C VAL A 194 13.45 -1.12 -1.80
N VAL A 195 13.03 -0.81 -3.02
CA VAL A 195 12.73 0.59 -3.42
C VAL A 195 11.60 1.17 -2.58
N SER A 196 10.56 0.40 -2.28
CA SER A 196 9.42 0.85 -1.44
C SER A 196 9.84 1.07 0.02
N ILE A 197 10.74 0.24 0.56
CA ILE A 197 11.18 0.33 1.96
C ILE A 197 12.37 1.29 2.13
N LEU A 198 13.19 1.49 1.09
CA LEU A 198 14.41 2.30 1.13
C LEU A 198 14.20 3.72 1.71
N PRO A 199 13.16 4.49 1.32
CA PRO A 199 12.89 5.80 1.91
C PRO A 199 12.67 5.73 3.42
N ALA A 200 11.96 4.70 3.91
CA ALA A 200 11.70 4.50 5.33
C ALA A 200 12.98 4.16 6.10
N VAL A 201 13.82 3.30 5.54
CA VAL A 201 15.12 2.93 6.15
C VAL A 201 16.09 4.11 6.20
N ILE A 202 16.19 4.88 5.12
CA ILE A 202 17.04 6.09 5.06
C ILE A 202 16.59 7.10 6.11
N GLU A 203 15.28 7.27 6.27
CA GLU A 203 14.74 8.25 7.22
C GLU A 203 14.96 7.83 8.69
N VAL A 204 14.79 6.54 8.99
CA VAL A 204 15.12 5.99 10.31
C VAL A 204 16.61 6.13 10.60
N GLY A 205 17.48 5.85 9.62
CA GLY A 205 18.94 6.03 9.74
C GLY A 205 19.33 7.49 10.00
N ARG A 206 18.74 8.45 9.25
CA ARG A 206 19.00 9.88 9.45
C ARG A 206 18.53 10.40 10.82
N ASN A 207 17.41 9.89 11.34
CA ASN A 207 16.91 10.28 12.64
C ASN A 207 17.80 9.75 13.78
N LYS A 208 18.31 8.52 13.68
CA LYS A 208 19.28 7.98 14.65
C LYS A 208 20.58 8.77 14.67
N TRP A 209 21.05 9.25 13.50
CA TRP A 209 22.28 10.02 13.39
C TRP A 209 22.16 11.42 14.02
N LYS A 210 20.98 12.04 13.92
CA LYS A 210 20.71 13.34 14.55
C LYS A 210 20.59 13.26 16.07
N THR A 211 20.12 12.14 16.64
CA THR A 211 20.00 11.95 18.10
C THR A 211 21.32 11.61 18.79
N HIS A 212 22.39 11.30 18.06
CA HIS A 212 23.72 11.03 18.62
C HIS A 212 24.68 12.25 18.59
N HIS A 213 24.25 13.37 18.04
CA HIS A 213 25.07 14.60 17.91
C HIS A 213 24.46 15.82 18.61
N TYR A 214 23.57 15.60 19.60
CA TYR A 214 23.15 16.62 20.57
C TYR A 214 23.29 16.10 21.99
#